data_b68c2150c50bd2acb537d8558105709b
#
_entry.id   b68c2150c50bd2acb537d8558105709b
#
_cell.length_a   1.000
_cell.length_b   1.000
_cell.length_c   1.000
_cell.angle_alpha   90.00
_cell.angle_beta   90.00
_cell.angle_gamma   90.00
#
_symmetry.space_group_name_H-M   'P 1'
#
loop_
_entity.id
_entity.type
_entity.pdbx_description
1 polymer ?
#
loop_
_entity_poly.entity_id
_entity_poly.type
_entity_poly.pdbx_seq_one_letter_code
_entity_poly.pdbx_strand_id
1 'polypeptide(L)'
;MLADPTRRALLERLVHDGPQSATQLASHFPTTRQAVVKHLRALADAELVAPQRVGREVRYRATTERLADVVAWLLDASRGWDRRADRLRATEGLRT
;
A
#
# COMPACT_ATOMS: atom_id res chain seq x y z
N MET A 1 -9.54 2.03 -4.84
CA MET A 1 -8.23 1.97 -5.47
C MET A 1 -7.37 0.81 -4.97
N LEU A 2 -7.22 0.64 -3.66
CA LEU A 2 -6.53 -0.53 -3.11
C LEU A 2 -7.37 -1.81 -3.16
N ALA A 3 -8.59 -1.72 -3.67
CA ALA A 3 -9.42 -2.90 -3.92
C ALA A 3 -8.93 -3.73 -5.12
N ASP A 4 -8.15 -3.13 -6.02
CA ASP A 4 -7.57 -3.86 -7.15
C ASP A 4 -6.40 -4.73 -6.65
N PRO A 5 -6.48 -6.07 -6.79
CA PRO A 5 -5.43 -6.96 -6.27
C PRO A 5 -4.07 -6.72 -6.91
N THR A 6 -4.04 -6.36 -8.19
CA THR A 6 -2.78 -6.12 -8.89
C THR A 6 -2.09 -4.85 -8.38
N ARG A 7 -2.84 -3.77 -8.20
CA ARG A 7 -2.29 -2.52 -7.66
C ARG A 7 -1.76 -2.71 -6.25
N ARG A 8 -2.51 -3.43 -5.44
CA ARG A 8 -2.09 -3.76 -4.08
C ARG A 8 -0.80 -4.57 -4.07
N ALA A 9 -0.72 -5.60 -4.90
CA ALA A 9 0.47 -6.44 -5.00
C ALA A 9 1.69 -5.66 -5.48
N LEU A 10 1.52 -4.75 -6.44
CA LEU A 10 2.59 -3.87 -6.92
C LEU A 10 3.10 -2.95 -5.80
N LEU A 11 2.19 -2.36 -5.05
CA LEU A 11 2.55 -1.49 -3.94
C LEU A 11 3.29 -2.27 -2.85
N GLU A 12 2.80 -3.43 -2.47
CA GLU A 12 3.45 -4.30 -1.49
C GLU A 12 4.87 -4.66 -1.92
N ARG A 13 5.06 -4.97 -3.19
CA ARG A 13 6.38 -5.29 -3.71
C ARG A 13 7.35 -4.12 -3.63
N LEU A 14 6.89 -2.92 -3.97
CA LEU A 14 7.71 -1.71 -3.86
C LEU A 14 8.08 -1.39 -2.42
N VAL A 15 7.19 -1.66 -1.49
CA VAL A 15 7.46 -1.48 -0.05
C VAL A 15 8.53 -2.47 0.42
N HIS A 16 8.43 -3.73 0.02
CA HIS A 16 9.34 -4.78 0.50
C HIS A 16 10.69 -4.78 -0.22
N ASP A 17 10.67 -4.62 -1.54
CA ASP A 17 11.88 -4.78 -2.36
C ASP A 17 12.54 -3.46 -2.73
N GLY A 18 11.91 -2.33 -2.40
CA GLY A 18 12.41 -1.01 -2.74
C GLY A 18 12.06 -0.57 -4.16
N PRO A 19 12.64 0.54 -4.63
CA PRO A 19 12.31 1.09 -5.93
C PRO A 19 12.59 0.13 -7.09
N GLN A 20 11.67 0.04 -8.02
CA GLN A 20 11.79 -0.82 -9.21
C GLN A 20 11.20 -0.14 -10.44
N SER A 21 11.72 -0.49 -11.60
CA SER A 21 11.17 -0.05 -12.88
C SER A 21 9.92 -0.83 -13.24
N ALA A 22 9.12 -0.31 -14.18
CA ALA A 22 7.96 -1.02 -14.69
C ALA A 22 8.35 -2.36 -15.33
N THR A 23 9.49 -2.41 -16.01
CA THR A 23 10.02 -3.63 -16.62
C THR A 23 10.34 -4.68 -15.56
N GLN A 24 11.02 -4.27 -14.48
CA GLN A 24 11.33 -5.18 -13.38
C GLN A 24 10.06 -5.70 -12.71
N LEU A 25 9.10 -4.83 -12.46
CA LEU A 25 7.83 -5.22 -11.86
C LEU A 25 7.05 -6.18 -12.77
N ALA A 26 7.00 -5.91 -14.06
CA ALA A 26 6.29 -6.77 -15.01
C ALA A 26 6.86 -8.19 -15.08
N SER A 27 8.14 -8.36 -14.80
CA SER A 27 8.76 -9.68 -14.78
C SER A 27 8.25 -10.59 -13.65
N HIS A 28 7.64 -10.02 -12.64
CA HIS A 28 7.16 -10.74 -11.45
C HIS A 28 5.64 -10.95 -11.44
N PHE A 29 4.93 -10.41 -12.42
CA PHE A 29 3.47 -10.51 -12.50
C PHE A 29 3.04 -11.04 -13.85
N PRO A 30 1.94 -11.78 -13.92
CA PRO A 30 1.41 -12.31 -15.20
C PRO A 30 0.67 -11.20 -15.96
N THR A 31 1.39 -10.15 -16.32
CA THR A 31 0.82 -8.96 -16.95
C THR A 31 1.86 -8.30 -17.84
N THR A 32 1.41 -7.41 -18.72
CA THR A 32 2.30 -6.70 -19.61
C THR A 32 2.92 -5.48 -18.91
N ARG A 33 4.07 -5.02 -19.43
CA ARG A 33 4.68 -3.79 -18.96
C ARG A 33 3.73 -2.60 -19.06
N GLN A 34 2.95 -2.53 -20.14
CA GLN A 34 1.99 -1.45 -20.36
C GLN A 34 0.90 -1.44 -19.28
N ALA A 35 0.39 -2.63 -18.90
CA ALA A 35 -0.58 -2.75 -17.84
C ALA A 35 0.01 -2.34 -16.49
N VAL A 36 1.26 -2.72 -16.20
CA VAL A 36 1.97 -2.30 -15.00
C VAL A 36 2.11 -0.78 -14.95
N VAL A 37 2.49 -0.14 -16.05
CA VAL A 37 2.60 1.32 -16.13
C VAL A 37 1.26 1.98 -15.82
N LYS A 38 0.17 1.43 -16.35
CA LYS A 38 -1.18 1.95 -16.07
C LYS A 38 -1.51 1.87 -14.58
N HIS A 39 -1.22 0.76 -13.94
CA HIS A 39 -1.43 0.59 -12.50
C HIS A 39 -0.55 1.54 -11.69
N LEU A 40 0.72 1.70 -12.08
CA LEU A 40 1.63 2.62 -11.39
C LEU A 40 1.19 4.07 -11.50
N ARG A 41 0.64 4.48 -12.64
CA ARG A 41 0.07 5.82 -12.79
C ARG A 41 -1.11 6.04 -11.85
N ALA A 42 -1.98 5.06 -11.71
CA ALA A 42 -3.09 5.14 -10.78
C ALA A 42 -2.60 5.26 -9.33
N LEU A 43 -1.57 4.51 -8.97
CA LEU A 43 -0.95 4.61 -7.64
C LEU A 43 -0.27 5.96 -7.43
N ALA A 44 0.38 6.51 -8.45
CA ALA A 44 1.00 7.83 -8.39
C ALA A 44 -0.04 8.94 -8.24
N ASP A 45 -1.17 8.82 -8.94
CA ASP A 45 -2.27 9.77 -8.82
C ASP A 45 -2.87 9.77 -7.39
N ALA A 46 -2.82 8.63 -6.72
CA ALA A 46 -3.22 8.50 -5.33
C ALA A 46 -2.11 8.86 -4.34
N GLU A 47 -0.96 9.31 -4.83
CA GLU A 47 0.20 9.67 -4.00
C GLU A 47 0.77 8.51 -3.18
N LEU A 48 0.59 7.28 -3.66
CA LEU A 48 1.11 6.09 -2.99
C LEU A 48 2.46 5.65 -3.52
N VAL A 49 2.79 6.05 -4.75
CA VAL A 49 4.12 5.85 -5.34
C VAL A 49 4.56 7.14 -6.03
N ALA A 50 5.86 7.28 -6.23
CA ALA A 50 6.45 8.39 -6.96
C ALA A 50 7.48 7.87 -7.95
N PRO A 51 7.50 8.41 -9.18
CA PRO A 51 8.56 8.07 -10.13
C PRO A 51 9.87 8.72 -9.71
N GLN A 52 10.97 8.01 -9.93
CA GLN A 52 12.31 8.49 -9.65
C GLN A 52 13.20 8.12 -10.83
N ARG A 53 13.85 9.14 -11.42
CA ARG A 53 14.76 8.90 -12.54
C ARG A 53 16.14 8.50 -12.01
N VAL A 54 16.63 7.36 -12.49
CA VAL A 54 17.96 6.85 -12.16
C VAL A 54 18.64 6.54 -13.51
N GLY A 55 19.51 7.47 -13.97
CA GLY A 55 20.11 7.37 -15.28
C GLY A 55 19.07 7.47 -16.39
N ARG A 56 18.97 6.47 -17.23
CA ARG A 56 17.98 6.38 -18.32
C ARG A 56 16.71 5.65 -17.89
N GLU A 57 16.69 5.14 -16.69
CA GLU A 57 15.62 4.30 -16.17
C GLU A 57 14.71 5.13 -15.28
N VAL A 58 13.41 4.85 -15.34
CA VAL A 58 12.45 5.38 -14.38
C VAL A 58 12.09 4.26 -13.42
N ARG A 59 12.36 4.45 -12.14
CA ARG A 59 11.97 3.56 -11.07
C ARG A 59 10.82 4.18 -10.30
N TYR A 60 9.97 3.34 -9.77
CA TYR A 60 8.87 3.77 -8.92
C TYR A 60 9.19 3.36 -7.48
N ARG A 61 9.00 4.28 -6.56
CA ARG A 61 9.20 4.04 -5.13
C ARG A 61 7.89 4.22 -4.39
N ALA A 62 7.67 3.43 -3.36
CA ALA A 62 6.56 3.67 -2.45
C ALA A 62 6.83 4.99 -1.68
N THR A 63 5.79 5.81 -1.55
CA THR A 63 5.89 7.07 -0.81
C THR A 63 5.75 6.77 0.68
N THR A 64 6.87 6.45 1.32
CA THR A 64 6.89 5.98 2.70
C THR A 64 6.32 7.00 3.69
N GLU A 65 6.52 8.29 3.45
CA GLU A 65 5.98 9.36 4.29
C GLU A 65 4.45 9.32 4.30
N ARG A 66 3.86 9.22 3.11
CA ARG A 66 2.41 9.15 2.98
C ARG A 66 1.85 7.86 3.57
N LEU A 67 2.54 6.75 3.33
CA LEU A 67 2.13 5.46 3.89
C LEU A 67 2.26 5.44 5.41
N ALA A 68 3.30 6.06 5.95
CA ALA A 68 3.47 6.18 7.39
C ALA A 68 2.32 6.96 8.03
N ASP A 69 1.89 8.06 7.41
CA ASP A 69 0.76 8.84 7.89
C ASP A 69 -0.53 8.05 7.87
N VAL A 70 -0.79 7.30 6.79
CA VAL A 70 -1.98 6.46 6.66
C VAL A 70 -1.96 5.34 7.70
N VAL A 71 -0.81 4.68 7.88
CA VAL A 71 -0.64 3.63 8.88
C VAL A 71 -0.87 4.18 10.29
N ALA A 72 -0.29 5.34 10.61
CA ALA A 72 -0.46 5.99 11.90
C ALA A 72 -1.94 6.29 12.18
N TRP A 73 -2.65 6.82 11.18
CA TRP A 73 -4.07 7.09 11.30
C TRP A 73 -4.89 5.82 11.53
N LEU A 74 -4.58 4.77 10.77
CA LEU A 74 -5.26 3.47 10.92
C LEU A 74 -5.01 2.84 12.28
N LEU A 75 -3.78 2.91 12.78
CA LEU A 75 -3.44 2.40 14.10
C LEU A 75 -4.17 3.16 15.20
N ASP A 76 -4.28 4.47 15.08
CA ASP A 76 -5.01 5.28 16.05
C ASP A 76 -6.50 4.94 16.04
N ALA A 77 -7.10 4.83 14.87
CA ALA A 77 -8.49 4.42 14.71
C ALA A 77 -8.72 2.99 15.26
N SER A 78 -7.78 2.08 15.01
CA SER A 78 -7.83 0.71 15.51
C SER A 78 -7.77 0.65 17.03
N ARG A 79 -6.96 1.48 17.67
CA ARG A 79 -6.89 1.58 19.13
C ARG A 79 -8.23 2.00 19.74
N GLY A 80 -8.87 3.00 19.13
CA GLY A 80 -10.20 3.43 19.56
C GLY A 80 -11.22 2.32 19.41
N TRP A 81 -11.16 1.59 18.32
CA TRP A 81 -12.03 0.44 18.06
C TRP A 81 -11.78 -0.69 19.05
N ASP A 82 -10.52 -1.01 19.32
CA ASP A 82 -10.13 -2.04 20.26
C ASP A 82 -10.61 -1.74 21.69
N ARG A 83 -10.53 -0.48 22.11
CA ARG A 83 -11.05 -0.06 23.41
C ARG A 83 -12.55 -0.28 23.51
N ARG A 84 -13.30 0.01 22.44
CA ARG A 84 -14.74 -0.25 22.40
C ARG A 84 -15.05 -1.72 22.47
N ALA A 85 -14.30 -2.54 21.73
CA ALA A 85 -14.45 -3.98 21.73
C ALA A 85 -14.15 -4.57 23.13
N ASP A 86 -13.11 -4.09 23.79
CA ASP A 86 -12.76 -4.51 25.15
C ASP A 86 -13.84 -4.15 26.17
N ARG A 87 -14.44 -2.97 26.04
CA ARG A 87 -15.56 -2.57 26.89
C ARG A 87 -16.76 -3.49 26.72
N LEU A 88 -17.08 -3.84 25.47
CA LEU A 88 -18.18 -4.76 25.16
C LEU A 88 -17.93 -6.15 25.71
N ARG A 89 -16.70 -6.65 25.56
CA ARG A 89 -16.31 -7.95 26.10
C ARG A 89 -16.37 -7.99 27.61
N ALA A 90 -15.91 -6.93 28.27
CA ALA A 90 -15.99 -6.82 29.72
C ALA A 90 -17.45 -6.85 30.21
N THR A 91 -18.35 -6.14 29.50
CA THR A 91 -19.77 -6.13 29.80
C THR A 91 -20.39 -7.51 29.60
N GLU A 92 -20.06 -8.22 28.56
CA GLU A 92 -20.53 -9.57 28.30
C GLU A 92 -20.02 -10.56 29.37
N GLY A 93 -18.75 -10.42 29.73
CA GLY A 93 -18.17 -11.24 30.80
C GLY A 93 -18.87 -11.08 32.15
N LEU A 94 -19.35 -9.87 32.44
CA LEU A 94 -20.10 -9.60 33.69
C LEU A 94 -21.50 -10.19 33.70
N ARG A 95 -22.05 -10.53 32.54
CA ARG A 95 -23.38 -11.12 32.42
C ARG A 95 -23.38 -12.64 32.61
N THR A 96 -22.23 -13.23 32.49
CA THR A 96 -22.07 -14.65 32.70
C THR A 96 -21.62 -14.94 34.12
#